data_b05bf6c6ea5a202184726b5bd99354f7
#
_entry.id   b05bf6c6ea5a202184726b5bd99354f7
#
_cell.length_a   1.000
_cell.length_b   1.000
_cell.length_c   1.000
_cell.angle_alpha   90.00
_cell.angle_beta   90.00
_cell.angle_gamma   90.00
#
_symmetry.space_group_name_H-M   'P 1'
#
loop_
_entity.id
_entity.type
_entity.pdbx_description
1 polymer ?
#
loop_
_entity_poly.entity_id
_entity_poly.type
_entity_poly.pdbx_seq_one_letter_code
_entity_poly.pdbx_strand_id
1 'polypeptide(L)'
;MKSTERAGFANATTPPAPFGNLGSVTIDAAEVQEALAAVADPADAVFLQRFFKTGPGEYGEGDVFIGVRVPQTRAVAKRFEGMPLEQIDVLLDSDVHEHRLAGLIILNRAFERASRPGDRDDAARERLADFYLAAVRRGRVNNWDLVDSSAEFVLGAWLWDRPRELLDELAASDVLWERRVAVLATFAFIRRGDASTTLALAERLLTDREDLMHKAVGWMLREVGKRVDRALLLGFLDEHAARMPRTMLSYATEHLAPATRAQYRAVR
;
A
#
# COMPACT_ATOMS: atom_id res chain seq x y z
N MET A 1 51.50 66.50 -44.05
CA MET A 1 50.50 67.51 -43.68
C MET A 1 49.27 66.80 -43.13
N LYS A 2 48.94 67.08 -41.87
CA LYS A 2 47.77 66.72 -41.07
C LYS A 2 47.47 65.24 -40.97
N SER A 3 48.01 64.63 -39.86
CA SER A 3 47.56 63.45 -39.20
C SER A 3 46.18 63.69 -38.60
N THR A 4 45.29 62.67 -38.62
CA THR A 4 44.06 62.58 -37.83
C THR A 4 44.11 61.28 -37.10
N GLU A 5 44.33 61.39 -35.77
CA GLU A 5 44.19 60.30 -34.82
C GLU A 5 42.72 59.90 -34.71
N ARG A 6 42.45 58.58 -34.76
CA ARG A 6 41.17 58.00 -34.34
C ARG A 6 41.37 57.32 -33.01
N ALA A 7 40.67 57.86 -31.98
CA ALA A 7 40.54 57.26 -30.68
C ALA A 7 39.67 56.02 -30.81
N GLY A 8 40.21 54.88 -30.40
CA GLY A 8 39.47 53.65 -30.26
C GLY A 8 38.75 53.57 -28.88
N PHE A 9 37.42 53.53 -28.90
CA PHE A 9 36.64 53.19 -27.71
C PHE A 9 36.61 51.66 -27.55
N ALA A 10 37.29 51.17 -26.53
CA ALA A 10 37.16 49.76 -26.08
C ALA A 10 35.87 49.62 -25.27
N ASN A 11 34.85 49.00 -25.87
CA ASN A 11 33.68 48.52 -25.11
C ASN A 11 34.03 47.21 -24.42
N ALA A 12 34.28 47.26 -23.12
CA ALA A 12 34.36 46.10 -22.27
C ALA A 12 32.93 45.67 -21.93
N THR A 13 32.41 44.68 -22.67
CA THR A 13 31.19 43.95 -22.29
C THR A 13 31.53 42.94 -21.23
N THR A 14 31.18 43.23 -19.98
CA THR A 14 31.18 42.26 -18.87
C THR A 14 30.19 41.15 -19.19
N PRO A 15 30.59 39.86 -19.18
CA PRO A 15 29.63 38.78 -19.38
C PRO A 15 28.63 38.76 -18.19
N PRO A 16 27.34 38.44 -18.41
CA PRO A 16 26.37 38.30 -17.36
C PRO A 16 26.80 37.17 -16.42
N ALA A 17 26.61 37.39 -15.12
CA ALA A 17 26.86 36.39 -14.09
C ALA A 17 26.09 35.09 -14.40
N PRO A 18 26.67 33.91 -14.13
CA PRO A 18 25.97 32.65 -14.37
C PRO A 18 24.69 32.64 -13.51
N PHE A 19 23.58 32.34 -14.18
CA PHE A 19 22.29 32.13 -13.49
C PHE A 19 22.54 31.15 -12.37
N GLY A 20 22.27 31.60 -11.13
CA GLY A 20 22.34 30.77 -9.94
C GLY A 20 21.52 29.50 -10.16
N ASN A 21 22.12 28.37 -9.87
CA ASN A 21 21.50 27.08 -9.89
C ASN A 21 20.29 27.17 -8.95
N LEU A 22 19.08 27.36 -9.51
CA LEU A 22 17.82 27.16 -8.80
C LEU A 22 17.83 25.69 -8.44
N GLY A 23 18.32 25.35 -7.25
CA GLY A 23 18.29 24.01 -6.73
C GLY A 23 16.87 23.46 -6.95
N SER A 24 16.74 22.38 -7.68
CA SER A 24 15.48 21.65 -7.76
C SER A 24 15.06 21.39 -6.32
N VAL A 25 13.94 21.97 -5.90
CA VAL A 25 13.34 21.69 -4.60
C VAL A 25 13.01 20.20 -4.66
N THR A 26 13.89 19.39 -4.11
CA THR A 26 13.68 17.95 -4.01
C THR A 26 12.75 17.75 -2.84
N ILE A 27 11.54 17.29 -3.11
CA ILE A 27 10.58 16.88 -2.06
C ILE A 27 11.26 15.84 -1.19
N ASP A 28 11.42 16.11 0.10
CA ASP A 28 12.08 15.21 1.02
C ASP A 28 11.15 14.63 2.09
N ALA A 29 11.62 13.61 2.81
CA ALA A 29 10.85 12.92 3.84
C ALA A 29 10.59 13.82 5.05
N ALA A 30 11.49 14.73 5.39
CA ALA A 30 11.33 15.62 6.52
C ALA A 30 10.14 16.56 6.34
N GLU A 31 9.91 17.05 5.11
CA GLU A 31 8.73 17.89 4.81
C GLU A 31 7.40 17.14 5.05
N VAL A 32 7.35 15.83 4.73
CA VAL A 32 6.17 14.99 5.00
C VAL A 32 6.00 14.79 6.50
N GLN A 33 7.09 14.49 7.22
CA GLN A 33 7.08 14.30 8.66
C GLN A 33 6.62 15.56 9.39
N GLU A 34 7.12 16.73 9.00
CA GLU A 34 6.69 18.03 9.54
C GLU A 34 5.20 18.31 9.24
N ALA A 35 4.77 18.03 8.02
CA ALA A 35 3.36 18.22 7.63
C ALA A 35 2.40 17.29 8.38
N LEU A 36 2.83 16.06 8.72
CA LEU A 36 2.08 15.16 9.58
C LEU A 36 2.10 15.62 11.05
N ALA A 37 3.25 16.04 11.55
CA ALA A 37 3.38 16.57 12.90
C ALA A 37 2.49 17.81 13.15
N ALA A 38 2.34 18.67 12.13
CA ALA A 38 1.49 19.86 12.20
C ALA A 38 -0.02 19.54 12.36
N VAL A 39 -0.46 18.32 12.06
CA VAL A 39 -1.86 17.87 12.18
C VAL A 39 -2.03 16.71 13.17
N ALA A 40 -0.97 16.39 13.91
CA ALA A 40 -0.96 15.35 14.93
C ALA A 40 -1.79 15.75 16.16
N ASP A 41 -2.43 14.75 16.79
CA ASP A 41 -3.20 14.94 18.02
C ASP A 41 -2.84 13.84 19.04
N PRO A 42 -2.21 14.18 20.18
CA PRO A 42 -1.86 13.19 21.20
C PRO A 42 -3.04 12.38 21.74
N ALA A 43 -4.24 12.95 21.80
CA ALA A 43 -5.44 12.23 22.23
C ALA A 43 -5.85 11.17 21.18
N ASP A 44 -5.77 11.53 19.92
CA ASP A 44 -6.01 10.58 18.81
C ASP A 44 -4.90 9.52 18.75
N ALA A 45 -3.64 9.82 19.09
CA ALA A 45 -2.57 8.83 19.15
C ALA A 45 -2.93 7.68 20.12
N VAL A 46 -3.30 8.03 21.35
CA VAL A 46 -3.76 7.04 22.35
C VAL A 46 -4.99 6.29 21.91
N PHE A 47 -5.93 6.98 21.24
CA PHE A 47 -7.15 6.34 20.72
C PHE A 47 -6.84 5.36 19.58
N LEU A 48 -6.02 5.75 18.61
CA LEU A 48 -5.71 4.95 17.42
C LEU A 48 -4.88 3.72 17.78
N GLN A 49 -3.91 3.86 18.69
CA GLN A 49 -3.06 2.75 19.14
C GLN A 49 -3.87 1.54 19.64
N ARG A 50 -5.09 1.75 20.17
CA ARG A 50 -5.96 0.65 20.66
C ARG A 50 -6.42 -0.31 19.56
N PHE A 51 -6.36 0.07 18.29
CA PHE A 51 -6.69 -0.80 17.16
C PHE A 51 -5.52 -1.70 16.75
N PHE A 52 -4.35 -1.47 17.33
CA PHE A 52 -3.12 -2.17 17.03
C PHE A 52 -2.60 -2.86 18.28
N LYS A 53 -1.99 -4.02 18.10
CA LYS A 53 -1.33 -4.74 19.19
C LYS A 53 0.13 -4.34 19.20
N THR A 54 0.52 -3.49 20.16
CA THR A 54 1.85 -2.88 20.24
C THR A 54 2.64 -3.27 21.49
N GLY A 55 2.12 -4.22 22.27
CA GLY A 55 2.81 -4.77 23.44
C GLY A 55 4.01 -5.65 23.05
N PRO A 56 4.86 -6.00 24.04
CA PRO A 56 6.01 -6.88 23.79
C PRO A 56 5.59 -8.22 23.16
N GLY A 57 6.24 -8.61 22.07
CA GLY A 57 5.94 -9.82 21.30
C GLY A 57 4.68 -9.75 20.44
N GLU A 58 4.00 -8.61 20.38
CA GLU A 58 2.84 -8.42 19.52
C GLU A 58 3.24 -7.89 18.13
N TYR A 59 2.35 -8.00 17.16
CA TYR A 59 2.66 -7.72 15.75
C TYR A 59 3.03 -6.25 15.44
N GLY A 60 2.64 -5.31 16.27
CA GLY A 60 2.95 -3.88 16.14
C GLY A 60 3.96 -3.40 17.19
N GLU A 61 4.73 -4.31 17.80
CA GLU A 61 5.75 -3.92 18.77
C GLU A 61 6.72 -2.90 18.16
N GLY A 62 6.96 -1.80 18.90
CA GLY A 62 7.81 -0.70 18.46
C GLY A 62 7.13 0.37 17.62
N ASP A 63 5.88 0.19 17.19
CA ASP A 63 5.13 1.21 16.45
C ASP A 63 4.81 2.41 17.36
N VAL A 64 5.18 3.60 16.89
CA VAL A 64 4.86 4.89 17.53
C VAL A 64 3.73 5.55 16.73
N PHE A 65 2.70 6.04 17.45
CA PHE A 65 1.58 6.76 16.85
C PHE A 65 1.63 8.23 17.24
N ILE A 66 1.42 9.13 16.27
CA ILE A 66 1.36 10.58 16.49
C ILE A 66 -0.07 11.14 16.40
N GLY A 67 -1.05 10.28 16.06
CA GLY A 67 -2.47 10.62 16.10
C GLY A 67 -2.97 11.35 14.85
N VAL A 68 -2.44 11.02 13.68
CA VAL A 68 -2.94 11.53 12.41
C VAL A 68 -3.90 10.51 11.80
N ARG A 69 -5.17 10.88 11.68
CA ARG A 69 -6.19 9.99 11.10
C ARG A 69 -5.95 9.78 9.61
N VAL A 70 -6.33 8.60 9.10
CA VAL A 70 -6.13 8.21 7.69
C VAL A 70 -6.58 9.28 6.67
N PRO A 71 -7.74 9.97 6.81
CA PRO A 71 -8.11 11.03 5.89
C PRO A 71 -7.11 12.20 5.87
N GLN A 72 -6.55 12.56 7.02
CA GLN A 72 -5.54 13.62 7.14
C GLN A 72 -4.21 13.16 6.54
N THR A 73 -3.78 11.91 6.83
CA THR A 73 -2.59 11.32 6.20
C THR A 73 -2.70 11.32 4.68
N ARG A 74 -3.87 10.97 4.13
CA ARG A 74 -4.12 11.04 2.67
C ARG A 74 -4.07 12.47 2.13
N ALA A 75 -4.58 13.44 2.87
CA ALA A 75 -4.54 14.85 2.48
C ALA A 75 -3.11 15.39 2.45
N VAL A 76 -2.30 15.03 3.46
CA VAL A 76 -0.86 15.37 3.50
C VAL A 76 -0.13 14.69 2.34
N ALA A 77 -0.23 13.36 2.20
CA ALA A 77 0.46 12.59 1.16
C ALA A 77 0.18 13.10 -0.26
N LYS A 78 -1.04 13.60 -0.51
CA LYS A 78 -1.41 14.19 -1.81
C LYS A 78 -0.55 15.40 -2.20
N ARG A 79 -0.02 16.14 -1.23
CA ARG A 79 0.81 17.33 -1.48
C ARG A 79 2.21 16.97 -1.98
N PHE A 80 2.65 15.72 -1.73
CA PHE A 80 3.99 15.23 -1.99
C PHE A 80 4.06 14.24 -3.16
N GLU A 81 3.16 14.38 -4.13
CA GLU A 81 3.21 13.61 -5.38
C GLU A 81 4.51 13.89 -6.13
N GLY A 82 5.17 12.83 -6.58
CA GLY A 82 6.46 12.95 -7.28
C GLY A 82 7.68 12.82 -6.38
N MET A 83 7.48 12.53 -5.09
CA MET A 83 8.58 12.24 -4.17
C MET A 83 9.47 11.10 -4.71
N PRO A 84 10.81 11.26 -4.68
CA PRO A 84 11.75 10.21 -5.04
C PRO A 84 11.59 8.95 -4.17
N LEU A 85 11.89 7.76 -4.75
CA LEU A 85 11.77 6.49 -4.01
C LEU A 85 12.67 6.43 -2.78
N GLU A 86 13.85 7.04 -2.85
CA GLU A 86 14.79 7.14 -1.73
C GLU A 86 14.20 7.90 -0.54
N GLN A 87 13.36 8.89 -0.80
CA GLN A 87 12.68 9.65 0.25
C GLN A 87 11.44 8.91 0.78
N ILE A 88 10.75 8.16 -0.08
CA ILE A 88 9.69 7.24 0.36
C ILE A 88 10.30 6.16 1.27
N ASP A 89 11.49 5.67 0.95
CA ASP A 89 12.20 4.67 1.77
C ASP A 89 12.50 5.18 3.18
N VAL A 90 12.93 6.43 3.31
CA VAL A 90 13.12 7.09 4.63
C VAL A 90 11.82 7.12 5.44
N LEU A 91 10.67 7.38 4.79
CA LEU A 91 9.37 7.34 5.47
C LEU A 91 9.01 5.92 5.92
N LEU A 92 9.30 4.91 5.09
CA LEU A 92 9.02 3.51 5.42
C LEU A 92 9.94 2.97 6.53
N ASP A 93 11.14 3.50 6.68
CA ASP A 93 12.08 3.12 7.74
C ASP A 93 11.77 3.77 9.10
N SER A 94 10.81 4.69 9.15
CA SER A 94 10.41 5.36 10.39
C SER A 94 9.69 4.41 11.37
N ASP A 95 9.94 4.60 12.67
CA ASP A 95 9.19 3.95 13.74
C ASP A 95 7.77 4.54 13.89
N VAL A 96 7.54 5.75 13.35
CA VAL A 96 6.23 6.39 13.37
C VAL A 96 5.33 5.76 12.32
N HIS A 97 4.23 5.17 12.77
CA HIS A 97 3.30 4.43 11.92
C HIS A 97 2.72 5.28 10.79
N GLU A 98 2.30 6.52 11.09
CA GLU A 98 1.70 7.41 10.11
C GLU A 98 2.71 7.90 9.05
N HIS A 99 4.01 7.90 9.34
CA HIS A 99 5.05 8.17 8.34
C HIS A 99 5.08 7.05 7.29
N ARG A 100 5.08 5.78 7.74
CA ARG A 100 5.04 4.61 6.84
C ARG A 100 3.76 4.60 6.01
N LEU A 101 2.62 4.87 6.64
CA LEU A 101 1.33 4.95 5.93
C LEU A 101 1.35 6.05 4.85
N ALA A 102 1.89 7.24 5.17
CA ALA A 102 2.03 8.32 4.20
C ALA A 102 2.94 7.92 3.02
N GLY A 103 4.08 7.27 3.31
CA GLY A 103 5.00 6.75 2.29
C GLY A 103 4.31 5.78 1.33
N LEU A 104 3.51 4.84 1.86
CA LEU A 104 2.75 3.89 1.04
C LEU A 104 1.66 4.58 0.21
N ILE A 105 0.98 5.58 0.75
CA ILE A 105 -0.03 6.34 0.00
C ILE A 105 0.64 7.13 -1.14
N ILE A 106 1.82 7.73 -0.91
CA ILE A 106 2.59 8.42 -1.95
C ILE A 106 3.01 7.44 -3.05
N LEU A 107 3.49 6.25 -2.67
CA LEU A 107 3.85 5.17 -3.59
C LEU A 107 2.67 4.71 -4.45
N ASN A 108 1.49 4.51 -3.83
CA ASN A 108 0.26 4.16 -4.57
C ASN A 108 -0.06 5.20 -5.64
N ARG A 109 0.05 6.49 -5.31
CA ARG A 109 -0.21 7.58 -6.26
C ARG A 109 0.82 7.63 -7.38
N ALA A 110 2.09 7.32 -7.08
CA ALA A 110 3.13 7.19 -8.10
C ALA A 110 2.80 6.03 -9.05
N PHE A 111 2.37 4.86 -8.52
CA PHE A 111 1.99 3.71 -9.33
C PHE A 111 0.72 3.97 -10.17
N GLU A 112 -0.29 4.61 -9.58
CA GLU A 112 -1.50 5.04 -10.30
C GLU A 112 -1.15 5.98 -11.48
N ARG A 113 -0.27 6.95 -11.25
CA ARG A 113 0.19 7.87 -12.30
C ARG A 113 0.91 7.13 -13.42
N ALA A 114 1.85 6.23 -13.09
CA ALA A 114 2.56 5.40 -14.07
C ALA A 114 1.64 4.41 -14.82
N SER A 115 0.41 4.23 -14.33
CA SER A 115 -0.59 3.31 -14.90
C SER A 115 -1.68 4.01 -15.71
N ARG A 116 -1.62 5.34 -15.91
CA ARG A 116 -2.68 6.10 -16.60
C ARG A 116 -2.83 5.64 -18.04
N PRO A 117 -4.07 5.43 -18.53
CA PRO A 117 -4.30 5.13 -19.94
C PRO A 117 -3.72 6.24 -20.83
N GLY A 118 -3.00 5.85 -21.89
CA GLY A 118 -2.37 6.78 -22.83
C GLY A 118 -0.99 7.31 -22.43
N ASP A 119 -0.61 7.15 -21.15
CA ASP A 119 0.69 7.61 -20.62
C ASP A 119 1.30 6.55 -19.69
N ARG A 120 1.01 5.28 -20.00
CA ARG A 120 1.46 4.12 -19.18
C ARG A 120 2.98 3.92 -19.35
N ASP A 121 3.69 3.96 -18.23
CA ASP A 121 5.13 3.67 -18.14
C ASP A 121 5.36 2.35 -17.40
N ASP A 122 5.52 1.26 -18.15
CA ASP A 122 5.71 -0.08 -17.59
C ASP A 122 7.06 -0.22 -16.87
N ALA A 123 8.10 0.50 -17.27
CA ALA A 123 9.39 0.49 -16.57
C ALA A 123 9.28 1.20 -15.20
N ALA A 124 8.54 2.30 -15.11
CA ALA A 124 8.26 2.94 -13.84
C ALA A 124 7.38 2.05 -12.94
N ARG A 125 6.36 1.39 -13.49
CA ARG A 125 5.49 0.45 -12.75
C ARG A 125 6.28 -0.72 -12.17
N GLU A 126 7.21 -1.29 -12.94
CA GLU A 126 8.10 -2.35 -12.49
C GLU A 126 8.96 -1.90 -11.31
N ARG A 127 9.68 -0.79 -11.46
CA ARG A 127 10.49 -0.22 -10.37
C ARG A 127 9.69 0.04 -9.09
N LEU A 128 8.44 0.55 -9.21
CA LEU A 128 7.57 0.81 -8.07
C LEU A 128 7.08 -0.48 -7.41
N ALA A 129 6.76 -1.51 -8.20
CA ALA A 129 6.35 -2.82 -7.69
C ALA A 129 7.52 -3.54 -6.99
N ASP A 130 8.72 -3.50 -7.57
CA ASP A 130 9.93 -4.07 -6.99
C ASP A 130 10.30 -3.36 -5.67
N PHE A 131 10.21 -2.02 -5.66
CA PHE A 131 10.42 -1.23 -4.44
C PHE A 131 9.43 -1.62 -3.34
N TYR A 132 8.14 -1.74 -3.67
CA TYR A 132 7.11 -2.19 -2.72
C TYR A 132 7.41 -3.59 -2.18
N LEU A 133 7.73 -4.54 -3.06
CA LEU A 133 8.05 -5.92 -2.66
C LEU A 133 9.29 -5.96 -1.76
N ALA A 134 10.32 -5.17 -2.07
CA ALA A 134 11.50 -5.05 -1.24
C ALA A 134 11.16 -4.50 0.15
N ALA A 135 10.28 -3.49 0.24
CA ALA A 135 9.81 -2.95 1.52
C ALA A 135 9.01 -3.98 2.33
N VAL A 136 8.15 -4.78 1.68
CA VAL A 136 7.43 -5.90 2.32
C VAL A 136 8.42 -6.90 2.91
N ARG A 137 9.39 -7.38 2.12
CA ARG A 137 10.40 -8.37 2.52
C ARG A 137 11.32 -7.87 3.63
N ARG A 138 11.57 -6.56 3.71
CA ARG A 138 12.33 -5.94 4.81
C ARG A 138 11.49 -5.72 6.07
N GLY A 139 10.21 -6.09 6.06
CA GLY A 139 9.31 -5.91 7.21
C GLY A 139 8.89 -4.45 7.45
N ARG A 140 8.87 -3.60 6.41
CA ARG A 140 8.43 -2.20 6.53
C ARG A 140 6.94 -2.01 6.25
N VAL A 141 6.30 -3.02 5.66
CA VAL A 141 4.85 -3.12 5.49
C VAL A 141 4.32 -4.17 6.48
N ASN A 142 4.47 -3.89 7.75
CA ASN A 142 4.37 -4.84 8.86
C ASN A 142 3.17 -4.57 9.78
N ASN A 143 2.10 -4.02 9.25
CA ASN A 143 0.85 -3.85 9.98
C ASN A 143 -0.35 -4.04 9.05
N TRP A 144 -1.52 -4.42 9.60
CA TRP A 144 -2.70 -4.74 8.81
C TRP A 144 -3.18 -3.57 7.93
N ASP A 145 -3.19 -2.35 8.45
CA ASP A 145 -3.66 -1.17 7.70
C ASP A 145 -2.64 -0.71 6.64
N LEU A 146 -1.33 -0.91 6.87
CA LEU A 146 -0.29 -0.66 5.88
C LEU A 146 -0.46 -1.58 4.68
N VAL A 147 -0.70 -2.88 4.92
CA VAL A 147 -0.96 -3.86 3.85
C VAL A 147 -2.28 -3.53 3.14
N ASP A 148 -3.36 -3.33 3.89
CA ASP A 148 -4.70 -3.09 3.35
C ASP A 148 -4.78 -1.80 2.54
N SER A 149 -3.92 -0.84 2.86
CA SER A 149 -3.85 0.45 2.14
C SER A 149 -2.94 0.43 0.90
N SER A 150 -2.17 -0.63 0.64
CA SER A 150 -1.12 -0.61 -0.39
C SER A 150 -1.11 -1.82 -1.34
N ALA A 151 -1.33 -3.04 -0.84
CA ALA A 151 -1.14 -4.28 -1.60
C ALA A 151 -1.97 -4.34 -2.89
N GLU A 152 -3.25 -3.95 -2.83
CA GLU A 152 -4.13 -3.87 -4.00
C GLU A 152 -3.60 -2.89 -5.05
N PHE A 153 -3.15 -1.72 -4.59
CA PHE A 153 -2.86 -0.58 -5.45
C PHE A 153 -1.54 -0.69 -6.19
N VAL A 154 -0.57 -1.37 -5.61
CA VAL A 154 0.76 -1.56 -6.21
C VAL A 154 0.90 -2.98 -6.75
N LEU A 155 1.04 -3.98 -5.88
CA LEU A 155 1.34 -5.35 -6.29
C LEU A 155 0.18 -5.99 -7.05
N GLY A 156 -1.05 -5.85 -6.56
CA GLY A 156 -2.24 -6.38 -7.23
C GLY A 156 -2.45 -5.74 -8.60
N ALA A 157 -2.31 -4.42 -8.70
CA ALA A 157 -2.45 -3.71 -9.96
C ALA A 157 -1.28 -4.02 -10.94
N TRP A 158 -0.08 -4.31 -10.43
CA TRP A 158 1.07 -4.75 -11.21
C TRP A 158 0.86 -6.12 -11.81
N LEU A 159 0.35 -7.09 -11.01
CA LEU A 159 0.16 -8.49 -11.39
C LEU A 159 -1.13 -8.75 -12.19
N TRP A 160 -1.95 -7.74 -12.44
CA TRP A 160 -3.20 -7.94 -13.19
C TRP A 160 -2.98 -8.56 -14.56
N ASP A 161 -2.00 -8.10 -15.29
CA ASP A 161 -1.65 -8.52 -16.66
C ASP A 161 -0.33 -9.30 -16.72
N ARG A 162 0.06 -9.96 -15.62
CA ARG A 162 1.32 -10.70 -15.45
C ARG A 162 1.11 -12.04 -14.76
N PRO A 163 2.11 -12.94 -14.84
CA PRO A 163 2.14 -14.17 -14.05
C PRO A 163 1.96 -13.88 -12.55
N ARG A 164 1.24 -14.76 -11.84
CA ARG A 164 0.80 -14.53 -10.45
C ARG A 164 1.46 -15.45 -9.43
N GLU A 165 2.46 -16.23 -9.85
CA GLU A 165 3.20 -17.20 -9.02
C GLU A 165 3.83 -16.55 -7.80
N LEU A 166 4.19 -15.26 -7.90
CA LEU A 166 4.67 -14.47 -6.76
C LEU A 166 3.66 -14.45 -5.60
N LEU A 167 2.36 -14.45 -5.88
CA LEU A 167 1.34 -14.48 -4.82
C LEU A 167 1.28 -15.85 -4.14
N ASP A 168 1.55 -16.93 -4.86
CA ASP A 168 1.68 -18.28 -4.28
C ASP A 168 2.93 -18.38 -3.38
N GLU A 169 4.06 -17.78 -3.81
CA GLU A 169 5.28 -17.69 -3.02
C GLU A 169 5.04 -16.92 -1.71
N LEU A 170 4.46 -15.72 -1.79
CA LEU A 170 4.14 -14.90 -0.63
C LEU A 170 3.13 -15.58 0.31
N ALA A 171 2.14 -16.28 -0.23
CA ALA A 171 1.15 -17.02 0.56
C ALA A 171 1.74 -18.24 1.28
N ALA A 172 2.90 -18.76 0.84
CA ALA A 172 3.61 -19.85 1.48
C ALA A 172 4.65 -19.37 2.51
N SER A 173 4.86 -18.08 2.67
CA SER A 173 5.84 -17.50 3.58
C SER A 173 5.47 -17.72 5.06
N ASP A 174 6.49 -17.88 5.91
CA ASP A 174 6.33 -17.88 7.36
C ASP A 174 5.98 -16.48 7.92
N VAL A 175 6.24 -15.42 7.15
CA VAL A 175 5.97 -14.04 7.54
C VAL A 175 4.51 -13.70 7.34
N LEU A 176 3.79 -13.37 8.42
CA LEU A 176 2.37 -12.99 8.40
C LEU A 176 2.05 -11.94 7.34
N TRP A 177 2.88 -10.90 7.25
CA TRP A 177 2.61 -9.76 6.38
C TRP A 177 2.77 -10.07 4.90
N GLU A 178 3.68 -10.96 4.54
CA GLU A 178 3.83 -11.46 3.16
C GLU A 178 2.58 -12.23 2.73
N ARG A 179 2.10 -13.15 3.60
CA ARG A 179 0.84 -13.87 3.32
C ARG A 179 -0.35 -12.93 3.20
N ARG A 180 -0.41 -11.90 4.06
CA ARG A 180 -1.49 -10.91 3.99
C ARG A 180 -1.41 -10.08 2.71
N VAL A 181 -0.22 -9.66 2.29
CA VAL A 181 0.00 -8.96 1.01
C VAL A 181 -0.48 -9.82 -0.16
N ALA A 182 -0.18 -11.13 -0.19
CA ALA A 182 -0.65 -12.03 -1.24
C ALA A 182 -2.18 -12.01 -1.36
N VAL A 183 -2.87 -12.13 -0.24
CA VAL A 183 -4.35 -12.15 -0.20
C VAL A 183 -4.94 -10.79 -0.60
N LEU A 184 -4.45 -9.70 -0.02
CA LEU A 184 -5.00 -8.35 -0.26
C LEU A 184 -4.69 -7.83 -1.66
N ALA A 185 -3.58 -8.26 -2.29
CA ALA A 185 -3.28 -7.93 -3.69
C ALA A 185 -4.37 -8.45 -4.64
N THR A 186 -5.02 -9.58 -4.32
CA THR A 186 -6.10 -10.14 -5.15
C THR A 186 -7.34 -9.25 -5.23
N PHE A 187 -7.48 -8.26 -4.35
CA PHE A 187 -8.60 -7.33 -4.45
C PHE A 187 -8.59 -6.54 -5.76
N ALA A 188 -7.42 -6.26 -6.33
CA ALA A 188 -7.28 -5.68 -7.66
C ALA A 188 -7.91 -6.56 -8.76
N PHE A 189 -7.87 -7.89 -8.61
CA PHE A 189 -8.47 -8.85 -9.55
C PHE A 189 -9.98 -8.94 -9.34
N ILE A 190 -10.43 -9.03 -8.09
CA ILE A 190 -11.85 -9.02 -7.72
C ILE A 190 -12.57 -7.79 -8.32
N ARG A 191 -11.96 -6.61 -8.22
CA ARG A 191 -12.51 -5.37 -8.82
C ARG A 191 -12.66 -5.44 -10.33
N ARG A 192 -11.92 -6.33 -11.00
CA ARG A 192 -11.95 -6.56 -12.45
C ARG A 192 -12.74 -7.82 -12.84
N GLY A 193 -13.43 -8.43 -11.88
CA GLY A 193 -14.30 -9.58 -12.10
C GLY A 193 -13.60 -10.94 -12.11
N ASP A 194 -12.33 -11.01 -11.65
CA ASP A 194 -11.59 -12.27 -11.57
C ASP A 194 -11.42 -12.70 -10.10
N ALA A 195 -12.02 -13.85 -9.76
CA ALA A 195 -11.94 -14.46 -8.44
C ALA A 195 -10.93 -15.62 -8.34
N SER A 196 -10.38 -16.08 -9.47
CA SER A 196 -9.63 -17.34 -9.56
C SER A 196 -8.48 -17.44 -8.56
N THR A 197 -7.59 -16.44 -8.54
CA THR A 197 -6.46 -16.39 -7.62
C THR A 197 -6.91 -16.25 -6.17
N THR A 198 -7.94 -15.45 -5.91
CA THR A 198 -8.47 -15.28 -4.55
C THR A 198 -8.96 -16.61 -3.97
N LEU A 199 -9.73 -17.38 -4.75
CA LEU A 199 -10.27 -18.67 -4.31
C LEU A 199 -9.14 -19.68 -4.07
N ALA A 200 -8.14 -19.76 -4.96
CA ALA A 200 -6.99 -20.63 -4.82
C ALA A 200 -6.17 -20.32 -3.54
N LEU A 201 -5.88 -19.02 -3.30
CA LEU A 201 -5.18 -18.61 -2.09
C LEU A 201 -6.02 -18.81 -0.82
N ALA A 202 -7.33 -18.60 -0.89
CA ALA A 202 -8.23 -18.84 0.23
C ALA A 202 -8.24 -20.33 0.64
N GLU A 203 -8.26 -21.25 -0.31
CA GLU A 203 -8.17 -22.68 -0.04
C GLU A 203 -6.83 -23.05 0.61
N ARG A 204 -5.71 -22.57 0.08
CA ARG A 204 -4.38 -22.78 0.64
C ARG A 204 -4.26 -22.31 2.10
N LEU A 205 -4.91 -21.20 2.45
CA LEU A 205 -4.80 -20.53 3.73
C LEU A 205 -5.93 -20.90 4.73
N LEU A 206 -6.72 -21.94 4.45
CA LEU A 206 -7.76 -22.43 5.37
C LEU A 206 -7.20 -22.85 6.74
N THR A 207 -5.96 -23.30 6.79
CA THR A 207 -5.29 -23.79 8.02
C THR A 207 -4.32 -22.79 8.62
N ASP A 208 -4.31 -21.54 8.13
CA ASP A 208 -3.48 -20.48 8.72
C ASP A 208 -3.86 -20.29 10.20
N ARG A 209 -2.88 -19.97 11.04
CA ARG A 209 -3.06 -19.85 12.49
C ARG A 209 -3.38 -18.44 12.95
N GLU A 210 -3.12 -17.45 12.09
CA GLU A 210 -3.20 -16.03 12.42
C GLU A 210 -4.62 -15.49 12.24
N ASP A 211 -5.20 -14.89 13.28
CA ASP A 211 -6.54 -14.28 13.22
C ASP A 211 -6.61 -13.16 12.18
N LEU A 212 -5.50 -12.40 11.99
CA LEU A 212 -5.40 -11.37 10.95
C LEU A 212 -5.47 -11.95 9.53
N MET A 213 -5.01 -13.20 9.33
CA MET A 213 -5.18 -13.91 8.05
C MET A 213 -6.61 -14.41 7.88
N HIS A 214 -7.23 -14.92 8.94
CA HIS A 214 -8.65 -15.32 8.89
C HIS A 214 -9.55 -14.15 8.47
N LYS A 215 -9.28 -12.95 8.99
CA LYS A 215 -10.00 -11.72 8.62
C LYS A 215 -9.75 -11.34 7.16
N ALA A 216 -8.50 -11.38 6.71
CA ALA A 216 -8.14 -11.03 5.34
C ALA A 216 -8.78 -11.96 4.31
N VAL A 217 -8.63 -13.27 4.49
CA VAL A 217 -9.19 -14.28 3.59
C VAL A 217 -10.72 -14.20 3.60
N GLY A 218 -11.34 -14.13 4.79
CA GLY A 218 -12.79 -13.99 4.90
C GLY A 218 -13.31 -12.72 4.24
N TRP A 219 -12.60 -11.59 4.37
CA TRP A 219 -12.94 -10.35 3.68
C TRP A 219 -12.86 -10.51 2.16
N MET A 220 -11.79 -11.08 1.62
CA MET A 220 -11.65 -11.26 0.18
C MET A 220 -12.71 -12.21 -0.40
N LEU A 221 -13.03 -13.30 0.29
CA LEU A 221 -14.15 -14.18 -0.08
C LEU A 221 -15.49 -13.43 -0.11
N ARG A 222 -15.76 -12.59 0.89
CA ARG A 222 -16.94 -11.70 0.90
C ARG A 222 -16.98 -10.79 -0.32
N GLU A 223 -15.85 -10.19 -0.66
CA GLU A 223 -15.76 -9.30 -1.82
C GLU A 223 -15.92 -10.05 -3.15
N VAL A 224 -15.48 -11.31 -3.25
CA VAL A 224 -15.79 -12.19 -4.38
C VAL A 224 -17.30 -12.33 -4.54
N GLY A 225 -18.00 -12.71 -3.47
CA GLY A 225 -19.46 -12.89 -3.51
C GLY A 225 -20.24 -11.60 -3.78
N LYS A 226 -19.67 -10.44 -3.43
CA LYS A 226 -20.31 -9.14 -3.62
C LYS A 226 -20.05 -8.53 -5.00
N ARG A 227 -18.86 -8.73 -5.57
CA ARG A 227 -18.38 -7.99 -6.74
C ARG A 227 -18.23 -8.84 -7.99
N VAL A 228 -17.98 -10.13 -7.85
CA VAL A 228 -17.78 -11.04 -8.98
C VAL A 228 -19.03 -11.89 -9.17
N ASP A 229 -19.22 -12.87 -8.31
CA ASP A 229 -20.40 -13.73 -8.36
C ASP A 229 -20.66 -14.36 -6.97
N ARG A 230 -21.89 -14.21 -6.49
CA ARG A 230 -22.35 -14.84 -5.25
C ARG A 230 -22.28 -16.38 -5.30
N ALA A 231 -22.50 -16.98 -6.45
CA ALA A 231 -22.42 -18.42 -6.61
C ALA A 231 -21.01 -18.97 -6.37
N LEU A 232 -19.95 -18.21 -6.75
CA LEU A 232 -18.57 -18.57 -6.45
C LEU A 232 -18.30 -18.60 -4.95
N LEU A 233 -18.79 -17.61 -4.21
CA LEU A 233 -18.69 -17.62 -2.74
C LEU A 233 -19.43 -18.81 -2.14
N LEU A 234 -20.67 -19.06 -2.56
CA LEU A 234 -21.46 -20.17 -2.02
C LEU A 234 -20.81 -21.52 -2.33
N GLY A 235 -20.32 -21.74 -3.56
CA GLY A 235 -19.59 -22.96 -3.91
C GLY A 235 -18.36 -23.18 -3.07
N PHE A 236 -17.58 -22.13 -2.80
CA PHE A 236 -16.43 -22.21 -1.88
C PHE A 236 -16.85 -22.57 -0.45
N LEU A 237 -17.94 -21.97 0.04
CA LEU A 237 -18.46 -22.26 1.39
C LEU A 237 -19.03 -23.67 1.51
N ASP A 238 -19.73 -24.17 0.47
CA ASP A 238 -20.30 -25.53 0.45
C ASP A 238 -19.20 -26.59 0.59
N GLU A 239 -18.02 -26.33 0.01
CA GLU A 239 -16.88 -27.25 0.05
C GLU A 239 -16.05 -27.11 1.33
N HIS A 240 -15.87 -25.87 1.81
CA HIS A 240 -14.83 -25.59 2.81
C HIS A 240 -15.34 -25.10 4.17
N ALA A 241 -16.62 -24.72 4.35
CA ALA A 241 -17.11 -24.10 5.57
C ALA A 241 -16.81 -24.92 6.84
N ALA A 242 -16.85 -26.26 6.75
CA ALA A 242 -16.55 -27.14 7.89
C ALA A 242 -15.11 -27.05 8.39
N ARG A 243 -14.18 -26.67 7.50
CA ARG A 243 -12.73 -26.54 7.79
C ARG A 243 -12.29 -25.11 8.06
N MET A 244 -13.15 -24.13 7.76
CA MET A 244 -12.82 -22.71 7.92
C MET A 244 -12.73 -22.32 9.39
N PRO A 245 -11.71 -21.55 9.80
CA PRO A 245 -11.69 -20.87 11.09
C PRO A 245 -12.93 -20.00 11.28
N ARG A 246 -13.44 -19.93 12.49
CA ARG A 246 -14.70 -19.20 12.78
C ARG A 246 -14.67 -17.73 12.39
N THR A 247 -13.55 -17.07 12.62
CA THR A 247 -13.34 -15.67 12.18
C THR A 247 -13.45 -15.57 10.67
N MET A 248 -12.75 -16.43 9.92
CA MET A 248 -12.77 -16.44 8.46
C MET A 248 -14.18 -16.64 7.91
N LEU A 249 -14.91 -17.65 8.42
CA LEU A 249 -16.29 -17.92 8.04
C LEU A 249 -17.23 -16.74 8.37
N SER A 250 -17.03 -16.10 9.53
CA SER A 250 -17.83 -14.94 9.94
C SER A 250 -17.69 -13.77 8.97
N TYR A 251 -16.46 -13.46 8.55
CA TYR A 251 -16.18 -12.40 7.58
C TYR A 251 -16.71 -12.76 6.18
N ALA A 252 -16.48 -13.99 5.71
CA ALA A 252 -16.92 -14.42 4.39
C ALA A 252 -18.45 -14.37 4.24
N THR A 253 -19.18 -14.66 5.33
CA THR A 253 -20.65 -14.74 5.31
C THR A 253 -21.36 -13.44 5.71
N GLU A 254 -20.63 -12.35 6.00
CA GLU A 254 -21.19 -11.12 6.58
C GLU A 254 -22.38 -10.53 5.79
N HIS A 255 -22.33 -10.59 4.47
CA HIS A 255 -23.37 -10.05 3.59
C HIS A 255 -24.42 -11.08 3.13
N LEU A 256 -24.35 -12.31 3.64
CA LEU A 256 -25.38 -13.32 3.36
C LEU A 256 -26.60 -13.10 4.26
N ALA A 257 -27.76 -13.59 3.79
CA ALA A 257 -29.00 -13.59 4.58
C ALA A 257 -28.81 -14.33 5.92
N PRO A 258 -29.46 -13.89 7.02
CA PRO A 258 -29.26 -14.49 8.34
C PRO A 258 -29.47 -16.02 8.36
N ALA A 259 -30.45 -16.54 7.65
CA ALA A 259 -30.72 -17.99 7.55
C ALA A 259 -29.54 -18.73 6.90
N THR A 260 -29.02 -18.23 5.76
CA THR A 260 -27.86 -18.82 5.06
C THR A 260 -26.60 -18.77 5.93
N ARG A 261 -26.38 -17.66 6.65
CA ARG A 261 -25.26 -17.56 7.60
C ARG A 261 -25.36 -18.57 8.72
N ALA A 262 -26.58 -18.80 9.24
CA ALA A 262 -26.82 -19.79 10.29
C ALA A 262 -26.54 -21.22 9.79
N GLN A 263 -26.93 -21.53 8.56
CA GLN A 263 -26.65 -22.84 7.92
C GLN A 263 -25.14 -23.11 7.86
N TYR A 264 -24.32 -22.20 7.32
CA TYR A 264 -22.85 -22.38 7.23
C TYR A 264 -22.17 -22.42 8.61
N ARG A 265 -22.69 -21.66 9.59
CA ARG A 265 -22.17 -21.72 10.97
C ARG A 265 -22.47 -23.02 11.70
N ALA A 266 -23.53 -23.73 11.31
CA ALA A 266 -23.92 -25.01 11.90
C ALA A 266 -23.11 -26.20 11.32
N VAL A 267 -22.47 -26.04 10.17
CA VAL A 267 -21.59 -27.08 9.58
C VAL A 267 -20.34 -27.21 10.47
N ARG A 268 -20.01 -28.48 10.80
CA ARG A 268 -18.86 -28.85 11.66
C ARG A 268 -17.99 -29.85 10.93
#